data_51da2d07208a6a6b9992e1f34f2a0867
#
_entry.id   51da2d07208a6a6b9992e1f34f2a0867
#
_cell.length_a   1.000
_cell.length_b   1.000
_cell.length_c   1.000
_cell.angle_alpha   90.00
_cell.angle_beta   90.00
_cell.angle_gamma   90.00
#
_symmetry.space_group_name_H-M   'P 1'
#
loop_
_entity.id
_entity.type
_entity.pdbx_description
1 polymer ?
#
loop_
_entity_poly.entity_id
_entity_poly.type
_entity_poly.pdbx_seq_one_letter_code
_entity_poly.pdbx_strand_id
1 'polypeptide(L)'
;MNTVTPIATDTSSDAMKALLGRQRASFLREGPPGIDTRIDRIDRVIALLVDHKDAIAAALSEDFGSRSVEASLLLDVFTCVGSLKYARAHLAEWLKPEQHEALFPDAVAEVVYQPKGVVGILSPWNFPYQLALAPLAGILAAGNRAMIKPSEVTPASAALMAELIAGAFDETEIAVVQGGPATGTAFTSLAFDHLIFTGGTAIAHHVMRAAAENLTPLTLELGGKSPVVVGRSADLADAARRVMTVKTLNAGQICLAPDHVYVPEESVEAFAGHAVAAVGAMYPALKENPDYTSIVNARHLARIQGLIDDARVKGARVVEINPAAENFSQQSAHRMPPALILDPTEDMRVLQEEIFGPVLPVLPYRDIADVIDRINAKPRPLALYYFSQDQQEERRVLDNTTSGGVTVNDCMSHVTAEGLPFGGVGHSGMGAYHGKFGFLAFSHPRAVYHQSGMVEAEYMMRPPYGEAMRGFLAAAICK
;
A
#
# COMPACT_ATOMS: atom_id res chain seq x y z
N MET A 1 -2.82 26.24 24.79
CA MET A 1 -3.28 25.09 25.58
C MET A 1 -3.74 24.08 24.55
N ASN A 2 -2.91 23.07 24.29
CA ASN A 2 -3.29 21.99 23.39
C ASN A 2 -4.38 21.18 24.09
N THR A 3 -5.62 21.35 23.69
CA THR A 3 -6.67 20.40 24.00
C THR A 3 -6.35 19.11 23.25
N VAL A 4 -5.72 18.17 23.92
CA VAL A 4 -5.62 16.79 23.41
C VAL A 4 -7.08 16.32 23.27
N THR A 5 -7.54 16.17 22.03
CA THR A 5 -8.82 15.52 21.75
C THR A 5 -8.83 14.19 22.49
N PRO A 6 -9.82 13.90 23.33
CA PRO A 6 -9.84 12.65 24.06
C PRO A 6 -9.78 11.51 23.06
N ILE A 7 -8.81 10.61 23.20
CA ILE A 7 -8.79 9.34 22.47
C ILE A 7 -10.16 8.71 22.71
N ALA A 8 -10.88 8.41 21.63
CA ALA A 8 -12.13 7.67 21.71
C ALA A 8 -11.91 6.43 22.57
N THR A 9 -12.85 6.09 23.44
CA THR A 9 -12.73 4.95 24.34
C THR A 9 -12.35 3.70 23.56
N ASP A 10 -11.25 3.04 23.97
CA ASP A 10 -10.75 1.82 23.35
C ASP A 10 -11.88 0.79 23.18
N THR A 11 -12.10 0.35 21.94
CA THR A 11 -13.05 -0.74 21.67
C THR A 11 -12.50 -2.03 22.28
N SER A 12 -13.24 -2.63 23.22
CA SER A 12 -12.78 -3.83 23.90
C SER A 12 -12.72 -5.05 22.97
N SER A 13 -11.85 -6.01 23.31
CA SER A 13 -11.73 -7.28 22.57
C SER A 13 -13.08 -8.00 22.45
N ASP A 14 -13.88 -8.02 23.51
CA ASP A 14 -15.18 -8.69 23.52
C ASP A 14 -16.21 -7.96 22.65
N ALA A 15 -16.18 -6.62 22.63
CA ALA A 15 -17.01 -5.84 21.72
C ALA A 15 -16.65 -6.11 20.24
N MET A 16 -15.37 -6.19 19.93
CA MET A 16 -14.91 -6.53 18.57
C MET A 16 -15.30 -7.96 18.17
N LYS A 17 -15.18 -8.95 19.07
CA LYS A 17 -15.62 -10.32 18.83
C LYS A 17 -17.14 -10.40 18.58
N ALA A 18 -17.92 -9.69 19.40
CA ALA A 18 -19.37 -9.62 19.24
C ALA A 18 -19.78 -8.98 17.91
N LEU A 19 -19.10 -7.90 17.50
CA LEU A 19 -19.30 -7.23 16.22
C LEU A 19 -18.98 -8.17 15.04
N LEU A 20 -17.83 -8.85 15.07
CA LEU A 20 -17.46 -9.85 14.07
C LEU A 20 -18.50 -10.95 13.97
N GLY A 21 -19.03 -11.42 15.12
CA GLY A 21 -20.12 -12.39 15.18
C GLY A 21 -21.38 -11.89 14.50
N ARG A 22 -21.81 -10.64 14.74
CA ARG A 22 -22.96 -10.03 14.06
C ARG A 22 -22.74 -9.89 12.56
N GLN A 23 -21.57 -9.43 12.12
CA GLN A 23 -21.22 -9.33 10.70
C GLN A 23 -21.30 -10.70 10.01
N ARG A 24 -20.74 -11.76 10.61
CA ARG A 24 -20.84 -13.12 10.08
C ARG A 24 -22.25 -13.65 10.02
N ALA A 25 -23.01 -13.48 11.08
CA ALA A 25 -24.39 -13.93 11.12
C ALA A 25 -25.24 -13.25 10.03
N SER A 26 -25.01 -11.96 9.82
CA SER A 26 -25.69 -11.21 8.76
C SER A 26 -25.23 -11.66 7.36
N PHE A 27 -23.93 -11.86 7.16
CA PHE A 27 -23.39 -12.38 5.90
C PHE A 27 -23.99 -13.75 5.52
N LEU A 28 -24.04 -14.67 6.48
CA LEU A 28 -24.59 -16.02 6.25
C LEU A 28 -26.11 -16.01 6.01
N ARG A 29 -26.85 -15.14 6.70
CA ARG A 29 -28.28 -14.98 6.52
C ARG A 29 -28.67 -14.42 5.16
N GLU A 30 -27.91 -13.43 4.68
CA GLU A 30 -28.20 -12.70 3.44
C GLU A 30 -27.63 -13.41 2.21
N GLY A 31 -26.60 -14.23 2.40
CA GLY A 31 -25.85 -14.86 1.29
C GLY A 31 -25.00 -13.87 0.51
N PRO A 32 -24.38 -14.31 -0.60
CA PRO A 32 -23.58 -13.44 -1.46
C PRO A 32 -24.42 -12.32 -2.08
N PRO A 33 -24.06 -11.04 -1.91
CA PRO A 33 -24.81 -9.93 -2.47
C PRO A 33 -24.80 -9.93 -4.01
N GLY A 34 -25.92 -9.55 -4.62
CA GLY A 34 -26.00 -9.29 -6.06
C GLY A 34 -25.19 -8.06 -6.47
N ILE A 35 -25.06 -7.86 -7.78
CA ILE A 35 -24.27 -6.77 -8.37
C ILE A 35 -24.76 -5.39 -7.91
N ASP A 36 -26.08 -5.18 -7.88
CA ASP A 36 -26.67 -3.88 -7.49
C ASP A 36 -26.35 -3.52 -6.04
N THR A 37 -26.39 -4.49 -5.13
CA THR A 37 -26.01 -4.28 -3.73
C THR A 37 -24.53 -3.94 -3.57
N ARG A 38 -23.65 -4.56 -4.38
CA ARG A 38 -22.21 -4.26 -4.35
C ARG A 38 -21.96 -2.85 -4.88
N ILE A 39 -22.62 -2.47 -5.97
CA ILE A 39 -22.54 -1.12 -6.54
C ILE A 39 -23.06 -0.09 -5.54
N ASP A 40 -24.21 -0.31 -4.90
CA ASP A 40 -24.76 0.58 -3.87
C ASP A 40 -23.77 0.82 -2.73
N ARG A 41 -23.14 -0.25 -2.21
CA ARG A 41 -22.12 -0.13 -1.16
C ARG A 41 -20.91 0.67 -1.60
N ILE A 42 -20.42 0.47 -2.83
CA ILE A 42 -19.31 1.23 -3.40
C ILE A 42 -19.70 2.71 -3.56
N ASP A 43 -20.90 2.98 -4.07
CA ASP A 43 -21.40 4.35 -4.29
C ASP A 43 -21.59 5.12 -2.97
N ARG A 44 -22.02 4.45 -1.89
CA ARG A 44 -22.09 5.05 -0.55
C ARG A 44 -20.70 5.46 -0.02
N VAL A 45 -19.65 4.65 -0.25
CA VAL A 45 -18.28 5.05 0.13
C VAL A 45 -17.80 6.23 -0.71
N ILE A 46 -18.10 6.26 -2.02
CA ILE A 46 -17.77 7.38 -2.89
C ILE A 46 -18.46 8.65 -2.40
N ALA A 47 -19.77 8.59 -2.13
CA ALA A 47 -20.55 9.73 -1.63
C ALA A 47 -19.97 10.26 -0.31
N LEU A 48 -19.68 9.38 0.64
CA LEU A 48 -19.05 9.73 1.92
C LEU A 48 -17.77 10.54 1.70
N LEU A 49 -16.86 10.08 0.82
CA LEU A 49 -15.60 10.76 0.55
C LEU A 49 -15.79 12.13 -0.14
N VAL A 50 -16.70 12.20 -1.11
CA VAL A 50 -16.95 13.42 -1.90
C VAL A 50 -17.68 14.47 -1.07
N ASP A 51 -18.71 14.09 -0.34
CA ASP A 51 -19.57 15.01 0.41
C ASP A 51 -18.85 15.58 1.65
N HIS A 52 -17.89 14.82 2.21
CA HIS A 52 -17.15 15.22 3.42
C HIS A 52 -15.68 15.56 3.17
N LYS A 53 -15.25 15.78 1.92
CA LYS A 53 -13.84 16.01 1.54
C LYS A 53 -13.18 17.16 2.33
N ASP A 54 -13.91 18.23 2.62
CA ASP A 54 -13.37 19.41 3.33
C ASP A 54 -13.16 19.09 4.83
N ALA A 55 -14.08 18.34 5.45
CA ALA A 55 -13.92 17.85 6.82
C ALA A 55 -12.77 16.84 6.94
N ILE A 56 -12.59 15.98 5.93
CA ILE A 56 -11.49 15.05 5.84
C ILE A 56 -10.15 15.81 5.77
N ALA A 57 -10.03 16.81 4.90
CA ALA A 57 -8.82 17.63 4.79
C ALA A 57 -8.51 18.38 6.10
N ALA A 58 -9.53 18.88 6.79
CA ALA A 58 -9.39 19.55 8.09
C ALA A 58 -8.89 18.59 9.18
N ALA A 59 -9.46 17.38 9.29
CA ALA A 59 -9.03 16.36 10.25
C ALA A 59 -7.58 15.91 10.00
N LEU A 60 -7.19 15.73 8.73
CA LEU A 60 -5.82 15.41 8.34
C LEU A 60 -4.84 16.52 8.75
N SER A 61 -5.22 17.79 8.53
CA SER A 61 -4.39 18.93 8.94
C SER A 61 -4.27 19.06 10.46
N GLU A 62 -5.33 18.74 11.21
CA GLU A 62 -5.31 18.69 12.67
C GLU A 62 -4.33 17.64 13.18
N ASP A 63 -4.41 16.42 12.68
CA ASP A 63 -3.57 15.28 13.09
C ASP A 63 -2.09 15.50 12.82
N PHE A 64 -1.75 16.11 11.67
CA PHE A 64 -0.35 16.39 11.30
C PHE A 64 0.18 17.71 11.88
N GLY A 65 -0.70 18.55 12.44
CA GLY A 65 -0.37 19.92 12.85
C GLY A 65 -0.23 20.90 11.69
N SER A 66 -0.06 20.42 10.46
CA SER A 66 -0.22 21.11 9.17
C SER A 66 -0.09 20.09 8.03
N ARG A 67 -1.09 20.00 7.19
CA ARG A 67 -1.04 19.24 5.94
C ARG A 67 -1.79 20.00 4.86
N SER A 68 -1.21 20.08 3.64
CA SER A 68 -1.83 20.76 2.50
C SER A 68 -3.23 20.21 2.22
N VAL A 69 -4.18 21.11 1.99
CA VAL A 69 -5.56 20.74 1.62
C VAL A 69 -5.54 20.01 0.28
N GLU A 70 -4.81 20.54 -0.70
CA GLU A 70 -4.69 19.98 -2.05
C GLU A 70 -4.03 18.60 -2.00
N ALA A 71 -2.95 18.44 -1.24
CA ALA A 71 -2.30 17.14 -1.05
C ALA A 71 -3.23 16.15 -0.34
N SER A 72 -4.00 16.58 0.65
CA SER A 72 -4.98 15.74 1.35
C SER A 72 -6.08 15.28 0.40
N LEU A 73 -6.63 16.19 -0.39
CA LEU A 73 -7.66 15.87 -1.38
C LEU A 73 -7.13 14.95 -2.48
N LEU A 74 -5.90 15.18 -2.96
CA LEU A 74 -5.28 14.37 -3.99
C LEU A 74 -5.00 12.96 -3.49
N LEU A 75 -4.34 12.82 -2.33
CA LEU A 75 -3.76 11.56 -1.88
C LEU A 75 -4.73 10.69 -1.06
N ASP A 76 -5.64 11.29 -0.29
CA ASP A 76 -6.58 10.54 0.53
C ASP A 76 -7.98 10.42 -0.08
N VAL A 77 -8.46 11.44 -0.81
CA VAL A 77 -9.82 11.45 -1.36
C VAL A 77 -9.84 11.01 -2.82
N PHE A 78 -9.13 11.72 -3.70
CA PHE A 78 -9.16 11.47 -5.15
C PHE A 78 -8.70 10.07 -5.51
N THR A 79 -7.59 9.60 -4.96
CA THR A 79 -7.07 8.25 -5.21
C THR A 79 -8.07 7.19 -4.75
N CYS A 80 -8.65 7.35 -3.56
CA CYS A 80 -9.63 6.42 -3.03
C CYS A 80 -10.90 6.35 -3.89
N VAL A 81 -11.44 7.52 -4.29
CA VAL A 81 -12.59 7.62 -5.21
C VAL A 81 -12.27 7.00 -6.57
N GLY A 82 -11.03 7.15 -7.04
CA GLY A 82 -10.54 6.53 -8.27
C GLY A 82 -10.62 5.02 -8.23
N SER A 83 -10.08 4.40 -7.19
CA SER A 83 -10.11 2.94 -6.98
C SER A 83 -11.54 2.40 -6.89
N LEU A 84 -12.41 3.08 -6.15
CA LEU A 84 -13.83 2.70 -6.01
C LEU A 84 -14.57 2.78 -7.35
N LYS A 85 -14.41 3.87 -8.11
CA LYS A 85 -15.01 4.04 -9.44
C LYS A 85 -14.50 3.00 -10.43
N TYR A 86 -13.21 2.68 -10.38
CA TYR A 86 -12.62 1.65 -11.22
C TYR A 86 -13.24 0.27 -10.93
N ALA A 87 -13.31 -0.13 -9.67
CA ALA A 87 -13.95 -1.38 -9.27
C ALA A 87 -15.42 -1.44 -9.70
N ARG A 88 -16.19 -0.37 -9.47
CA ARG A 88 -17.58 -0.25 -9.91
C ARG A 88 -17.74 -0.46 -11.42
N ALA A 89 -16.89 0.16 -12.22
CA ALA A 89 -16.97 0.09 -13.68
C ALA A 89 -16.67 -1.30 -14.24
N HIS A 90 -15.82 -2.09 -13.57
CA HIS A 90 -15.39 -3.40 -14.02
C HIS A 90 -16.09 -4.57 -13.33
N LEU A 91 -16.95 -4.29 -12.34
CA LEU A 91 -17.55 -5.32 -11.47
C LEU A 91 -18.32 -6.39 -12.25
N ALA A 92 -19.12 -5.97 -13.24
CA ALA A 92 -19.92 -6.89 -14.05
C ALA A 92 -19.05 -7.87 -14.87
N GLU A 93 -17.84 -7.46 -15.26
CA GLU A 93 -16.88 -8.32 -15.94
C GLU A 93 -16.22 -9.28 -14.97
N TRP A 94 -15.78 -8.79 -13.81
CA TRP A 94 -15.06 -9.60 -12.81
C TRP A 94 -15.93 -10.70 -12.19
N LEU A 95 -17.25 -10.52 -12.18
CA LEU A 95 -18.21 -11.50 -11.67
C LEU A 95 -18.53 -12.62 -12.64
N LYS A 96 -18.10 -12.52 -13.91
CA LYS A 96 -18.32 -13.61 -14.88
C LYS A 96 -17.48 -14.82 -14.49
N PRO A 97 -18.07 -16.04 -14.49
CA PRO A 97 -17.31 -17.25 -14.32
C PRO A 97 -16.20 -17.39 -15.41
N GLU A 98 -15.01 -17.78 -14.99
CA GLU A 98 -13.92 -18.07 -15.92
C GLU A 98 -14.05 -19.49 -16.43
N GLN A 99 -14.22 -19.64 -17.76
CA GLN A 99 -14.37 -20.94 -18.41
C GLN A 99 -13.02 -21.58 -18.67
N HIS A 100 -12.91 -22.88 -18.42
CA HIS A 100 -11.72 -23.69 -18.62
C HIS A 100 -12.02 -24.91 -19.48
N GLU A 101 -10.96 -25.50 -20.04
CA GLU A 101 -11.09 -26.75 -20.80
C GLU A 101 -11.54 -27.88 -19.87
N ALA A 102 -12.52 -28.64 -20.32
CA ALA A 102 -13.01 -29.85 -19.66
C ALA A 102 -12.58 -31.10 -20.48
N LEU A 103 -12.48 -32.24 -19.80
CA LEU A 103 -12.05 -33.48 -20.44
C LEU A 103 -13.05 -33.98 -21.50
N PHE A 104 -14.34 -33.71 -21.32
CA PHE A 104 -15.42 -34.11 -22.23
C PHE A 104 -16.06 -32.87 -22.86
N PRO A 105 -16.47 -32.94 -24.15
CA PRO A 105 -16.98 -31.79 -24.91
C PRO A 105 -18.24 -31.11 -24.31
N ASP A 106 -19.08 -31.89 -23.62
CA ASP A 106 -20.32 -31.41 -23.01
C ASP A 106 -20.19 -31.17 -21.48
N ALA A 107 -19.02 -31.39 -20.93
CA ALA A 107 -18.74 -30.99 -19.55
C ALA A 107 -18.40 -29.50 -19.48
N VAL A 108 -18.72 -28.86 -18.33
CA VAL A 108 -18.37 -27.47 -18.09
C VAL A 108 -17.45 -27.39 -16.88
N ALA A 109 -16.29 -26.77 -17.08
CA ALA A 109 -15.35 -26.48 -16.01
C ALA A 109 -15.22 -24.96 -15.89
N GLU A 110 -15.51 -24.42 -14.70
CA GLU A 110 -15.48 -22.99 -14.49
C GLU A 110 -14.96 -22.62 -13.10
N VAL A 111 -14.41 -21.41 -12.97
CA VAL A 111 -14.11 -20.78 -11.70
C VAL A 111 -15.14 -19.71 -11.41
N VAL A 112 -15.80 -19.83 -10.25
CA VAL A 112 -16.78 -18.87 -9.73
C VAL A 112 -16.17 -18.14 -8.55
N TYR A 113 -16.12 -16.81 -8.59
CA TYR A 113 -15.59 -16.01 -7.49
C TYR A 113 -16.65 -15.75 -6.42
N GLN A 114 -16.38 -16.19 -5.20
CA GLN A 114 -17.26 -16.03 -4.05
C GLN A 114 -16.65 -15.09 -3.01
N PRO A 115 -17.45 -14.27 -2.29
CA PRO A 115 -16.96 -13.51 -1.15
C PRO A 115 -16.40 -14.45 -0.07
N LYS A 116 -15.33 -14.04 0.59
CA LYS A 116 -14.72 -14.77 1.71
C LYS A 116 -15.57 -14.67 2.99
N GLY A 117 -16.15 -13.48 3.24
CA GLY A 117 -16.94 -13.22 4.45
C GLY A 117 -16.69 -11.85 5.04
N VAL A 118 -16.02 -11.76 6.19
CA VAL A 118 -15.67 -10.50 6.86
C VAL A 118 -14.16 -10.25 6.76
N VAL A 119 -13.80 -9.10 6.19
CA VAL A 119 -12.41 -8.67 6.01
C VAL A 119 -12.04 -7.64 7.08
N GLY A 120 -10.95 -7.90 7.80
CA GLY A 120 -10.34 -6.91 8.70
C GLY A 120 -9.41 -5.98 7.92
N ILE A 121 -9.45 -4.69 8.23
CA ILE A 121 -8.52 -3.68 7.69
C ILE A 121 -7.82 -3.01 8.85
N LEU A 122 -6.50 -3.21 8.98
CA LEU A 122 -5.66 -2.51 9.95
C LEU A 122 -4.80 -1.51 9.20
N SER A 123 -5.15 -0.21 9.29
CA SER A 123 -4.57 0.86 8.47
C SER A 123 -3.61 1.76 9.24
N PRO A 124 -2.60 2.34 8.57
CA PRO A 124 -1.61 3.22 9.16
C PRO A 124 -2.07 4.68 9.19
N TRP A 125 -1.19 5.55 9.65
CA TRP A 125 -1.44 6.96 9.89
C TRP A 125 -1.07 7.90 8.75
N ASN A 126 -0.24 7.48 7.79
CA ASN A 126 0.32 8.40 6.78
C ASN A 126 -0.66 8.83 5.69
N PHE A 127 -1.60 7.96 5.34
CA PHE A 127 -2.77 8.24 4.48
C PHE A 127 -4.00 7.59 5.11
N PRO A 128 -4.56 8.20 6.18
CA PRO A 128 -5.57 7.57 7.02
C PRO A 128 -6.82 7.11 6.26
N TYR A 129 -7.32 7.93 5.34
CA TYR A 129 -8.52 7.58 4.57
C TYR A 129 -8.20 6.67 3.39
N GLN A 130 -7.15 6.98 2.62
CA GLN A 130 -6.80 6.19 1.44
C GLN A 130 -6.47 4.75 1.82
N LEU A 131 -5.63 4.52 2.83
CA LEU A 131 -5.20 3.17 3.21
C LEU A 131 -6.24 2.39 4.04
N ALA A 132 -7.28 3.06 4.56
CA ALA A 132 -8.42 2.41 5.19
C ALA A 132 -9.56 2.11 4.21
N LEU A 133 -9.84 3.02 3.27
CA LEU A 133 -11.05 2.98 2.45
C LEU A 133 -10.80 2.51 1.01
N ALA A 134 -9.61 2.73 0.42
CA ALA A 134 -9.31 2.20 -0.92
C ALA A 134 -9.38 0.67 -1.00
N PRO A 135 -8.95 -0.12 0.00
CA PRO A 135 -9.16 -1.57 -0.01
C PRO A 135 -10.63 -2.00 -0.11
N LEU A 136 -11.57 -1.14 0.33
CA LEU A 136 -13.00 -1.41 0.20
C LEU A 136 -13.43 -1.58 -1.26
N ALA A 137 -12.71 -1.00 -2.22
CA ALA A 137 -12.99 -1.18 -3.65
C ALA A 137 -12.99 -2.67 -4.02
N GLY A 138 -11.94 -3.41 -3.68
CA GLY A 138 -11.86 -4.85 -3.92
C GLY A 138 -12.74 -5.67 -2.96
N ILE A 139 -12.82 -5.28 -1.69
CA ILE A 139 -13.59 -5.97 -0.65
C ILE A 139 -15.08 -5.96 -0.97
N LEU A 140 -15.65 -4.80 -1.30
CA LEU A 140 -17.06 -4.65 -1.64
C LEU A 140 -17.40 -5.22 -3.02
N ALA A 141 -16.48 -5.07 -3.99
CA ALA A 141 -16.60 -5.70 -5.31
C ALA A 141 -16.68 -7.23 -5.19
N ALA A 142 -15.87 -7.84 -4.32
CA ALA A 142 -15.94 -9.27 -4.03
C ALA A 142 -17.20 -9.67 -3.24
N GLY A 143 -17.92 -8.72 -2.63
CA GLY A 143 -19.15 -8.93 -1.88
C GLY A 143 -18.96 -9.22 -0.40
N ASN A 144 -17.79 -8.87 0.16
CA ASN A 144 -17.49 -9.02 1.59
C ASN A 144 -18.07 -7.90 2.44
N ARG A 145 -17.99 -8.10 3.75
CA ARG A 145 -18.17 -7.12 4.81
C ARG A 145 -16.82 -6.67 5.33
N ALA A 146 -16.75 -5.54 6.03
CA ALA A 146 -15.47 -5.00 6.51
C ALA A 146 -15.55 -4.54 7.97
N MET A 147 -14.45 -4.75 8.70
CA MET A 147 -14.18 -4.10 9.97
C MET A 147 -12.86 -3.35 9.85
N ILE A 148 -12.86 -2.06 10.16
CA ILE A 148 -11.71 -1.17 9.97
C ILE A 148 -11.18 -0.74 11.34
N LYS A 149 -9.86 -0.86 11.54
CA LYS A 149 -9.16 -0.27 12.69
C LYS A 149 -8.16 0.76 12.17
N PRO A 150 -8.51 2.07 12.16
CA PRO A 150 -7.58 3.14 11.79
C PRO A 150 -6.48 3.32 12.85
N SER A 151 -5.42 4.03 12.48
CA SER A 151 -4.32 4.30 13.40
C SER A 151 -4.71 5.28 14.51
N GLU A 152 -4.22 5.01 15.72
CA GLU A 152 -4.32 5.90 16.87
C GLU A 152 -3.40 7.14 16.78
N VAL A 153 -2.48 7.14 15.82
CA VAL A 153 -1.56 8.27 15.59
C VAL A 153 -2.29 9.47 14.97
N THR A 154 -3.41 9.22 14.29
CA THR A 154 -4.27 10.22 13.64
C THR A 154 -5.68 10.16 14.23
N PRO A 155 -5.86 10.63 15.49
CA PRO A 155 -7.12 10.46 16.23
C PRO A 155 -8.28 11.26 15.66
N ALA A 156 -8.06 12.48 15.13
CA ALA A 156 -9.12 13.29 14.52
C ALA A 156 -9.67 12.60 13.25
N SER A 157 -8.77 12.12 12.39
CA SER A 157 -9.16 11.33 11.20
C SER A 157 -9.87 10.03 11.58
N ALA A 158 -9.42 9.33 12.61
CA ALA A 158 -10.03 8.08 13.06
C ALA A 158 -11.45 8.30 13.61
N ALA A 159 -11.66 9.37 14.39
CA ALA A 159 -12.96 9.73 14.94
C ALA A 159 -13.95 10.13 13.84
N LEU A 160 -13.54 10.99 12.92
CA LEU A 160 -14.38 11.40 11.79
C LEU A 160 -14.72 10.21 10.89
N MET A 161 -13.75 9.33 10.59
CA MET A 161 -14.02 8.11 9.80
C MET A 161 -15.08 7.22 10.48
N ALA A 162 -14.99 7.04 11.80
CA ALA A 162 -15.97 6.24 12.54
C ALA A 162 -17.39 6.86 12.47
N GLU A 163 -17.49 8.17 12.62
CA GLU A 163 -18.75 8.92 12.48
C GLU A 163 -19.35 8.75 11.08
N LEU A 164 -18.57 9.01 10.05
CA LEU A 164 -19.01 8.97 8.66
C LEU A 164 -19.44 7.56 8.22
N ILE A 165 -18.68 6.54 8.61
CA ILE A 165 -19.05 5.14 8.30
C ILE A 165 -20.32 4.75 9.02
N ALA A 166 -20.48 5.08 10.31
CA ALA A 166 -21.70 4.78 11.07
C ALA A 166 -22.94 5.52 10.53
N GLY A 167 -22.74 6.69 9.91
CA GLY A 167 -23.82 7.43 9.25
C GLY A 167 -24.25 6.85 7.89
N ALA A 168 -23.36 6.11 7.22
CA ALA A 168 -23.57 5.60 5.86
C ALA A 168 -23.86 4.09 5.81
N PHE A 169 -23.45 3.31 6.82
CA PHE A 169 -23.51 1.85 6.81
C PHE A 169 -24.06 1.29 8.14
N ASP A 170 -24.82 0.21 8.04
CA ASP A 170 -25.08 -0.63 9.20
C ASP A 170 -23.77 -1.30 9.67
N GLU A 171 -23.59 -1.44 10.99
CA GLU A 171 -22.37 -2.04 11.55
C GLU A 171 -22.11 -3.47 11.06
N THR A 172 -23.15 -4.16 10.59
CA THR A 172 -23.02 -5.49 9.99
C THR A 172 -22.49 -5.46 8.55
N GLU A 173 -22.48 -4.31 7.89
CA GLU A 173 -21.89 -4.13 6.56
C GLU A 173 -20.43 -3.65 6.65
N ILE A 174 -20.22 -2.46 7.23
CA ILE A 174 -18.92 -1.86 7.47
C ILE A 174 -18.91 -1.22 8.85
N ALA A 175 -17.91 -1.50 9.65
CA ALA A 175 -17.76 -0.91 10.97
C ALA A 175 -16.34 -0.40 11.20
N VAL A 176 -16.19 0.65 12.00
CA VAL A 176 -14.90 1.17 12.47
C VAL A 176 -14.77 0.93 13.96
N VAL A 177 -13.64 0.35 14.36
CA VAL A 177 -13.25 0.17 15.76
C VAL A 177 -12.04 1.05 16.07
N GLN A 178 -12.10 1.76 17.20
CA GLN A 178 -11.07 2.72 17.57
C GLN A 178 -10.32 2.22 18.81
N GLY A 179 -9.08 2.67 18.97
CA GLY A 179 -8.27 2.37 20.14
C GLY A 179 -6.79 2.32 19.84
N GLY A 180 -5.99 2.21 20.90
CA GLY A 180 -4.54 2.22 20.85
C GLY A 180 -3.91 0.88 20.43
N PRO A 181 -2.60 0.70 20.69
CA PRO A 181 -1.86 -0.51 20.32
C PRO A 181 -2.44 -1.82 20.88
N ALA A 182 -3.03 -1.78 22.09
CA ALA A 182 -3.68 -2.94 22.70
C ALA A 182 -4.91 -3.39 21.90
N THR A 183 -5.74 -2.42 21.44
CA THR A 183 -6.88 -2.70 20.53
C THR A 183 -6.38 -3.24 19.20
N GLY A 184 -5.28 -2.70 18.65
CA GLY A 184 -4.66 -3.21 17.42
C GLY A 184 -4.22 -4.68 17.56
N THR A 185 -3.58 -5.03 18.67
CA THR A 185 -3.18 -6.41 18.96
C THR A 185 -4.39 -7.34 19.08
N ALA A 186 -5.44 -6.92 19.81
CA ALA A 186 -6.66 -7.69 19.93
C ALA A 186 -7.39 -7.84 18.57
N PHE A 187 -7.38 -6.80 17.73
CA PHE A 187 -7.96 -6.81 16.39
C PHE A 187 -7.29 -7.87 15.49
N THR A 188 -5.96 -7.95 15.49
CA THR A 188 -5.23 -8.93 14.68
C THR A 188 -5.45 -10.38 15.11
N SER A 189 -5.92 -10.59 16.33
CA SER A 189 -6.24 -11.92 16.88
C SER A 189 -7.68 -12.36 16.60
N LEU A 190 -8.50 -11.52 15.96
CA LEU A 190 -9.85 -11.88 15.55
C LEU A 190 -9.78 -12.86 14.36
N ALA A 191 -10.72 -13.83 14.36
CA ALA A 191 -10.79 -14.84 13.32
C ALA A 191 -11.48 -14.28 12.05
N PHE A 192 -10.88 -13.28 11.39
CA PHE A 192 -11.35 -12.78 10.11
C PHE A 192 -11.26 -13.83 9.00
N ASP A 193 -12.05 -13.65 7.94
CA ASP A 193 -11.95 -14.48 6.74
C ASP A 193 -10.84 -14.00 5.79
N HIS A 194 -10.35 -12.78 6.00
CA HIS A 194 -9.12 -12.20 5.45
C HIS A 194 -8.72 -10.97 6.28
N LEU A 195 -7.44 -10.70 6.42
CA LEU A 195 -6.95 -9.49 7.07
C LEU A 195 -5.95 -8.76 6.15
N ILE A 196 -6.23 -7.50 5.85
CA ILE A 196 -5.27 -6.60 5.23
C ILE A 196 -4.61 -5.73 6.30
N PHE A 197 -3.30 -5.69 6.29
CA PHE A 197 -2.47 -4.85 7.15
C PHE A 197 -1.55 -3.99 6.30
N THR A 198 -1.58 -2.69 6.54
CA THR A 198 -0.60 -1.73 5.99
C THR A 198 0.19 -1.11 7.13
N GLY A 199 1.52 -1.21 7.08
CA GLY A 199 2.38 -0.68 8.14
C GLY A 199 3.81 -1.16 8.09
N GLY A 200 4.54 -1.05 9.21
CA GLY A 200 5.94 -1.43 9.28
C GLY A 200 6.15 -2.95 9.38
N THR A 201 7.23 -3.44 8.73
CA THR A 201 7.58 -4.88 8.66
C THR A 201 7.71 -5.54 10.04
N ALA A 202 8.24 -4.83 11.04
CA ALA A 202 8.35 -5.36 12.40
C ALA A 202 6.97 -5.69 13.01
N ILE A 203 5.95 -4.86 12.74
CA ILE A 203 4.59 -5.11 13.22
C ILE A 203 3.94 -6.23 12.40
N ALA A 204 4.21 -6.32 11.09
CA ALA A 204 3.69 -7.39 10.24
C ALA A 204 4.03 -8.79 10.78
N HIS A 205 5.20 -8.99 11.36
CA HIS A 205 5.54 -10.26 12.00
C HIS A 205 4.62 -10.62 13.17
N HIS A 206 4.14 -9.63 13.93
CA HIS A 206 3.16 -9.86 15.00
C HIS A 206 1.79 -10.17 14.41
N VAL A 207 1.38 -9.44 13.36
CA VAL A 207 0.13 -9.70 12.63
C VAL A 207 0.10 -11.13 12.07
N MET A 208 1.18 -11.55 11.42
CA MET A 208 1.29 -12.91 10.87
C MET A 208 1.16 -13.99 11.95
N ARG A 209 1.82 -13.82 13.10
CA ARG A 209 1.72 -14.78 14.20
C ARG A 209 0.29 -14.85 14.75
N ALA A 210 -0.37 -13.72 14.95
CA ALA A 210 -1.75 -13.67 15.44
C ALA A 210 -2.74 -14.30 14.43
N ALA A 211 -2.59 -14.01 13.15
CA ALA A 211 -3.42 -14.57 12.09
C ALA A 211 -3.27 -16.09 11.94
N ALA A 212 -2.08 -16.63 12.21
CA ALA A 212 -1.81 -18.07 12.11
C ALA A 212 -2.69 -18.90 13.07
N GLU A 213 -3.04 -18.37 14.24
CA GLU A 213 -3.89 -19.07 15.22
C GLU A 213 -5.31 -19.34 14.67
N ASN A 214 -5.77 -18.56 13.71
CA ASN A 214 -7.09 -18.68 13.09
C ASN A 214 -7.01 -19.10 11.61
N LEU A 215 -5.84 -19.38 11.08
CA LEU A 215 -5.60 -19.62 9.64
C LEU A 215 -6.14 -18.47 8.76
N THR A 216 -6.11 -17.24 9.27
CA THR A 216 -6.59 -16.06 8.55
C THR A 216 -5.64 -15.70 7.41
N PRO A 217 -6.08 -15.69 6.15
CA PRO A 217 -5.28 -15.24 5.02
C PRO A 217 -4.93 -13.76 5.14
N LEU A 218 -3.73 -13.38 4.70
CA LEU A 218 -3.21 -12.02 4.84
C LEU A 218 -2.92 -11.36 3.48
N THR A 219 -3.18 -10.06 3.42
CA THR A 219 -2.52 -9.12 2.51
C THR A 219 -1.70 -8.17 3.37
N LEU A 220 -0.40 -8.08 3.11
CA LEU A 220 0.54 -7.25 3.87
C LEU A 220 1.14 -6.21 2.94
N GLU A 221 0.86 -4.94 3.21
CA GLU A 221 1.44 -3.79 2.52
C GLU A 221 2.43 -3.10 3.44
N LEU A 222 3.70 -3.32 3.16
CA LEU A 222 4.78 -2.89 4.03
C LEU A 222 5.62 -1.82 3.34
N GLY A 223 6.58 -1.27 4.06
CA GLY A 223 7.50 -0.31 3.49
C GLY A 223 8.74 -0.96 2.88
N GLY A 224 9.81 -0.25 2.97
CA GLY A 224 11.13 -0.67 2.52
C GLY A 224 11.98 0.52 2.10
N LYS A 225 13.19 0.22 1.64
CA LYS A 225 14.12 1.24 1.18
C LYS A 225 14.06 1.32 -0.35
N SER A 226 13.01 1.96 -0.88
CA SER A 226 12.77 2.10 -2.33
C SER A 226 13.91 2.86 -3.01
N PRO A 227 14.76 2.18 -3.81
CA PRO A 227 15.88 2.82 -4.47
C PRO A 227 15.44 3.59 -5.71
N VAL A 228 16.14 4.68 -5.97
CA VAL A 228 16.16 5.35 -7.27
C VAL A 228 17.50 5.06 -7.94
N VAL A 229 17.47 4.73 -9.22
CA VAL A 229 18.68 4.57 -10.03
C VAL A 229 18.63 5.57 -11.19
N VAL A 230 19.60 6.46 -11.25
CA VAL A 230 19.74 7.45 -12.34
C VAL A 230 20.84 6.95 -13.28
N GLY A 231 20.46 6.50 -14.47
CA GLY A 231 21.38 6.09 -15.52
C GLY A 231 22.10 7.28 -16.15
N ARG A 232 23.24 7.02 -16.80
CA ARG A 232 24.06 8.08 -17.43
C ARG A 232 23.35 8.81 -18.57
N SER A 233 22.37 8.17 -19.20
CA SER A 233 21.56 8.75 -20.28
C SER A 233 20.34 9.53 -19.79
N ALA A 234 20.08 9.57 -18.49
CA ALA A 234 18.95 10.28 -17.92
C ALA A 234 19.09 11.80 -18.03
N ASP A 235 17.98 12.50 -18.17
CA ASP A 235 17.94 13.93 -17.89
C ASP A 235 18.05 14.13 -16.37
N LEU A 236 19.23 14.57 -15.93
CA LEU A 236 19.57 14.68 -14.53
C LEU A 236 18.73 15.71 -13.78
N ALA A 237 18.37 16.81 -14.45
CA ALA A 237 17.57 17.87 -13.86
C ALA A 237 16.11 17.40 -13.67
N ASP A 238 15.54 16.72 -14.68
CA ASP A 238 14.20 16.15 -14.59
C ASP A 238 14.13 15.03 -13.55
N ALA A 239 15.14 14.13 -13.53
CA ALA A 239 15.22 13.07 -12.53
C ALA A 239 15.25 13.64 -11.09
N ALA A 240 16.14 14.62 -10.82
CA ALA A 240 16.23 15.26 -9.51
C ALA A 240 14.90 15.95 -9.12
N ARG A 241 14.26 16.64 -10.04
CA ARG A 241 12.98 17.30 -9.84
C ARG A 241 11.88 16.29 -9.46
N ARG A 242 11.73 15.19 -10.21
CA ARG A 242 10.72 14.16 -9.94
C ARG A 242 10.97 13.44 -8.62
N VAL A 243 12.22 13.07 -8.35
CA VAL A 243 12.63 12.46 -7.09
C VAL A 243 12.29 13.35 -5.90
N MET A 244 12.66 14.65 -5.97
CA MET A 244 12.41 15.57 -4.87
C MET A 244 10.93 15.95 -4.74
N THR A 245 10.16 15.96 -5.83
CA THR A 245 8.70 16.12 -5.77
C THR A 245 8.07 15.05 -4.87
N VAL A 246 8.38 13.78 -5.11
CA VAL A 246 7.83 12.68 -4.30
C VAL A 246 8.47 12.62 -2.91
N LYS A 247 9.76 12.96 -2.78
CA LYS A 247 10.46 12.98 -1.49
C LYS A 247 9.94 14.06 -0.54
N THR A 248 9.42 15.16 -1.07
CA THR A 248 8.84 16.25 -0.24
C THR A 248 7.33 16.14 -0.09
N LEU A 249 6.66 15.41 -0.98
CA LEU A 249 5.24 15.11 -0.86
C LEU A 249 4.97 14.39 0.47
N ASN A 250 3.97 14.85 1.23
CA ASN A 250 3.68 14.39 2.60
C ASN A 250 4.95 14.34 3.51
N ALA A 251 5.90 15.24 3.27
CA ALA A 251 7.22 15.27 3.92
C ALA A 251 7.95 13.91 3.84
N GLY A 252 7.81 13.16 2.74
CA GLY A 252 8.43 11.86 2.54
C GLY A 252 7.88 10.73 3.41
N GLN A 253 6.75 10.94 4.08
CA GLN A 253 6.06 9.94 4.91
C GLN A 253 5.18 9.03 4.05
N ILE A 254 5.80 8.36 3.08
CA ILE A 254 5.17 7.53 2.05
C ILE A 254 5.97 6.24 1.91
N CYS A 255 5.31 5.08 1.93
CA CYS A 255 5.93 3.77 1.72
C CYS A 255 6.65 3.63 0.36
N LEU A 256 6.21 4.43 -0.62
CA LEU A 256 6.78 4.54 -1.98
C LEU A 256 7.76 5.72 -2.12
N ALA A 257 8.04 6.51 -1.07
CA ALA A 257 8.97 7.62 -1.20
C ALA A 257 10.36 7.11 -1.65
N PRO A 258 11.03 7.80 -2.59
CA PRO A 258 12.45 7.56 -2.84
C PRO A 258 13.22 7.53 -1.52
N ASP A 259 13.76 6.37 -1.13
CA ASP A 259 14.46 6.25 0.14
C ASP A 259 15.93 6.67 0.01
N HIS A 260 16.57 6.26 -1.08
CA HIS A 260 17.92 6.66 -1.47
C HIS A 260 18.06 6.67 -3.00
N VAL A 261 19.08 7.35 -3.52
CA VAL A 261 19.32 7.45 -4.95
C VAL A 261 20.75 7.08 -5.30
N TYR A 262 20.91 6.21 -6.31
CA TYR A 262 22.17 5.92 -6.97
C TYR A 262 22.36 6.85 -8.16
N VAL A 263 23.49 7.56 -8.19
CA VAL A 263 23.82 8.54 -9.23
C VAL A 263 25.24 8.23 -9.77
N PRO A 264 25.51 8.34 -11.09
CA PRO A 264 26.88 8.22 -11.59
C PRO A 264 27.82 9.13 -10.79
N GLU A 265 29.02 8.62 -10.42
CA GLU A 265 29.92 9.34 -9.50
C GLU A 265 30.25 10.74 -10.00
N GLU A 266 30.40 10.91 -11.32
CA GLU A 266 30.68 12.18 -11.98
C GLU A 266 29.49 13.17 -11.93
N SER A 267 28.28 12.70 -11.61
CA SER A 267 27.05 13.50 -11.66
C SER A 267 26.48 13.84 -10.27
N VAL A 268 27.10 13.39 -9.18
CA VAL A 268 26.58 13.57 -7.81
C VAL A 268 26.36 15.03 -7.44
N GLU A 269 27.36 15.90 -7.70
CA GLU A 269 27.25 17.33 -7.36
C GLU A 269 26.18 18.04 -8.22
N ALA A 270 26.09 17.68 -9.50
CA ALA A 270 25.07 18.24 -10.39
C ALA A 270 23.66 17.79 -9.95
N PHE A 271 23.47 16.50 -9.62
CA PHE A 271 22.21 16.01 -9.08
C PHE A 271 21.83 16.74 -7.80
N ALA A 272 22.76 16.90 -6.86
CA ALA A 272 22.53 17.62 -5.62
C ALA A 272 22.12 19.08 -5.88
N GLY A 273 22.79 19.76 -6.80
CA GLY A 273 22.45 21.12 -7.21
C GLY A 273 21.03 21.22 -7.80
N HIS A 274 20.67 20.29 -8.70
CA HIS A 274 19.30 20.22 -9.27
C HIS A 274 18.24 19.90 -8.22
N ALA A 275 18.54 19.02 -7.26
CA ALA A 275 17.62 18.68 -6.16
C ALA A 275 17.35 19.90 -5.26
N VAL A 276 18.40 20.65 -4.90
CA VAL A 276 18.26 21.91 -4.13
C VAL A 276 17.43 22.93 -4.89
N ALA A 277 17.71 23.13 -6.19
CA ALA A 277 16.97 24.05 -7.02
C ALA A 277 15.48 23.66 -7.16
N ALA A 278 15.20 22.37 -7.34
CA ALA A 278 13.84 21.85 -7.45
C ALA A 278 13.03 22.11 -6.18
N VAL A 279 13.59 21.83 -5.00
CA VAL A 279 12.91 22.10 -3.72
C VAL A 279 12.69 23.60 -3.51
N GLY A 280 13.70 24.43 -3.81
CA GLY A 280 13.59 25.89 -3.72
C GLY A 280 12.49 26.48 -4.62
N ALA A 281 12.31 25.90 -5.80
CA ALA A 281 11.23 26.29 -6.72
C ALA A 281 9.84 25.87 -6.22
N MET A 282 9.71 24.66 -5.64
CA MET A 282 8.45 24.15 -5.08
C MET A 282 8.06 24.85 -3.76
N TYR A 283 9.05 25.09 -2.91
CA TYR A 283 8.87 25.63 -1.57
C TYR A 283 9.88 26.76 -1.29
N PRO A 284 9.60 28.01 -1.73
CA PRO A 284 10.49 29.16 -1.44
C PRO A 284 10.66 29.43 0.07
N ALA A 285 9.68 29.07 0.87
CA ALA A 285 9.71 29.00 2.33
C ALA A 285 9.06 27.69 2.78
N LEU A 286 9.37 27.22 3.96
CA LEU A 286 8.91 25.90 4.46
C LEU A 286 8.06 26.04 5.73
N LYS A 287 8.48 26.89 6.68
CA LYS A 287 7.95 26.90 8.04
C LYS A 287 6.47 27.27 8.11
N GLU A 288 6.04 28.25 7.33
CA GLU A 288 4.65 28.72 7.28
C GLU A 288 3.98 28.40 5.93
N ASN A 289 4.62 27.57 5.10
CA ASN A 289 4.09 27.24 3.78
C ASN A 289 2.92 26.25 3.90
N PRO A 290 1.71 26.58 3.41
CA PRO A 290 0.54 25.71 3.53
C PRO A 290 0.68 24.40 2.73
N ASP A 291 1.51 24.39 1.68
CA ASP A 291 1.73 23.22 0.83
C ASP A 291 2.76 22.24 1.37
N TYR A 292 3.55 22.66 2.40
CA TYR A 292 4.57 21.80 2.98
C TYR A 292 4.04 21.10 4.25
N THR A 293 3.92 19.78 4.17
CA THR A 293 3.37 18.96 5.26
C THR A 293 4.34 18.79 6.43
N SER A 294 3.83 18.77 7.65
CA SER A 294 4.57 18.47 8.88
C SER A 294 4.89 16.99 9.03
N ILE A 295 5.93 16.66 9.80
CA ILE A 295 6.11 15.33 10.36
C ILE A 295 4.99 15.08 11.37
N VAL A 296 4.36 13.91 11.31
CA VAL A 296 3.12 13.63 12.03
C VAL A 296 3.17 13.92 13.55
N ASN A 297 4.32 13.70 14.20
CA ASN A 297 4.50 14.00 15.62
C ASN A 297 5.97 14.14 16.02
N ALA A 298 6.20 14.60 17.23
CA ALA A 298 7.54 14.85 17.79
C ALA A 298 8.43 13.59 17.82
N ARG A 299 7.86 12.40 18.07
CA ARG A 299 8.62 11.14 18.09
C ARG A 299 9.21 10.80 16.72
N HIS A 300 8.41 10.95 15.65
CA HIS A 300 8.86 10.72 14.28
C HIS A 300 9.87 11.80 13.85
N LEU A 301 9.65 13.06 14.21
CA LEU A 301 10.61 14.13 13.97
C LEU A 301 11.97 13.82 14.62
N ALA A 302 11.98 13.47 15.89
CA ALA A 302 13.21 13.14 16.63
C ALA A 302 13.93 11.90 16.02
N ARG A 303 13.18 10.89 15.55
CA ARG A 303 13.75 9.73 14.85
C ARG A 303 14.47 10.14 13.57
N ILE A 304 13.84 10.98 12.74
CA ILE A 304 14.42 11.43 11.47
C ILE A 304 15.64 12.30 11.73
N GLN A 305 15.56 13.21 12.71
CA GLN A 305 16.70 14.03 13.13
C GLN A 305 17.87 13.15 13.58
N GLY A 306 17.60 12.09 14.34
CA GLY A 306 18.62 11.14 14.79
C GLY A 306 19.28 10.37 13.64
N LEU A 307 18.62 10.16 12.50
CA LEU A 307 19.24 9.60 11.28
C LEU A 307 20.24 10.59 10.65
N ILE A 308 19.86 11.88 10.60
CA ILE A 308 20.74 12.95 10.09
C ILE A 308 21.96 13.11 10.98
N ASP A 309 21.77 13.11 12.31
CA ASP A 309 22.86 13.29 13.28
C ASP A 309 23.84 12.11 13.25
N ASP A 310 23.34 10.87 13.13
CA ASP A 310 24.19 9.69 12.93
C ASP A 310 25.04 9.82 11.66
N ALA A 311 24.45 10.22 10.53
CA ALA A 311 25.15 10.40 9.28
C ALA A 311 26.23 11.50 9.40
N ARG A 312 25.92 12.63 10.05
CA ARG A 312 26.86 13.75 10.26
C ARG A 312 28.04 13.33 11.14
N VAL A 313 27.78 12.62 12.25
CA VAL A 313 28.83 12.12 13.16
C VAL A 313 29.75 11.12 12.44
N LYS A 314 29.22 10.31 11.52
CA LYS A 314 29.99 9.35 10.73
C LYS A 314 30.68 9.97 9.50
N GLY A 315 30.60 11.27 9.32
CA GLY A 315 31.37 12.01 8.32
C GLY A 315 30.66 12.26 6.98
N ALA A 316 29.35 11.95 6.87
CA ALA A 316 28.60 12.32 5.69
C ALA A 316 28.41 13.83 5.57
N ARG A 317 28.40 14.34 4.35
CA ARG A 317 28.08 15.74 4.06
C ARG A 317 26.56 15.92 4.00
N VAL A 318 26.01 16.65 4.97
CA VAL A 318 24.59 16.96 5.04
C VAL A 318 24.32 18.30 4.36
N VAL A 319 23.47 18.28 3.34
CA VAL A 319 23.00 19.47 2.64
C VAL A 319 21.54 19.70 3.03
N GLU A 320 21.31 20.59 3.98
CA GLU A 320 19.96 21.01 4.36
C GLU A 320 19.40 21.98 3.32
N ILE A 321 18.17 21.72 2.84
CA ILE A 321 17.52 22.53 1.82
C ILE A 321 16.52 23.46 2.51
N ASN A 322 16.96 24.66 2.82
CA ASN A 322 16.21 25.67 3.55
C ASN A 322 16.31 27.03 2.81
N PRO A 323 15.54 27.21 1.75
CA PRO A 323 15.69 28.35 0.82
C PRO A 323 15.58 29.72 1.48
N ALA A 324 14.70 29.86 2.47
CA ALA A 324 14.49 31.12 3.21
C ALA A 324 15.36 31.26 4.47
N ALA A 325 16.29 30.33 4.73
CA ALA A 325 17.12 30.29 5.93
C ALA A 325 16.33 30.39 7.24
N GLU A 326 15.19 29.71 7.32
CA GLU A 326 14.24 29.74 8.41
C GLU A 326 14.77 29.00 9.64
N ASN A 327 14.39 29.44 10.83
CA ASN A 327 14.74 28.79 12.09
C ASN A 327 13.63 27.84 12.55
N PHE A 328 13.91 26.53 12.58
CA PHE A 328 12.99 25.47 12.99
C PHE A 328 13.08 25.10 14.48
N SER A 329 13.95 25.73 15.28
CA SER A 329 14.11 25.41 16.70
C SER A 329 12.88 25.81 17.54
N GLN A 330 12.08 26.73 17.07
CA GLN A 330 10.85 27.20 17.74
C GLN A 330 9.65 27.08 16.82
N GLN A 331 8.94 25.95 16.92
CA GLN A 331 7.74 25.67 16.13
C GLN A 331 6.82 24.70 16.85
N SER A 332 5.53 24.77 16.57
CA SER A 332 4.52 23.84 17.09
C SER A 332 4.17 22.72 16.07
N ALA A 333 4.55 22.88 14.81
CA ALA A 333 4.04 22.10 13.69
C ALA A 333 4.96 20.94 13.24
N HIS A 334 5.99 20.58 13.98
CA HIS A 334 6.92 19.47 13.68
C HIS A 334 7.50 19.47 12.25
N ARG A 335 7.68 20.64 11.64
CA ARG A 335 8.27 20.79 10.31
C ARG A 335 9.79 20.67 10.38
N MET A 336 10.37 20.18 9.30
CA MET A 336 11.82 20.14 9.12
C MET A 336 12.18 20.39 7.65
N PRO A 337 13.32 21.03 7.36
CA PRO A 337 13.79 21.20 6.00
C PRO A 337 14.16 19.83 5.39
N PRO A 338 13.93 19.62 4.08
CA PRO A 338 14.50 18.48 3.37
C PRO A 338 16.02 18.49 3.43
N ALA A 339 16.62 17.28 3.41
CA ALA A 339 18.07 17.16 3.44
C ALA A 339 18.58 16.10 2.47
N LEU A 340 19.73 16.38 1.82
CA LEU A 340 20.50 15.38 1.11
C LEU A 340 21.63 14.91 2.03
N ILE A 341 21.91 13.61 2.00
CA ILE A 341 23.06 13.02 2.67
C ILE A 341 24.02 12.55 1.55
N LEU A 342 25.11 13.27 1.39
CA LEU A 342 26.13 12.96 0.39
C LEU A 342 27.25 12.17 1.03
N ASP A 343 27.87 11.28 0.24
CA ASP A 343 28.91 10.37 0.70
C ASP A 343 28.49 9.46 1.89
N PRO A 344 27.28 8.90 1.89
CA PRO A 344 26.85 8.00 2.97
C PRO A 344 27.63 6.68 2.91
N THR A 345 27.96 6.12 4.08
CA THR A 345 28.55 4.78 4.22
C THR A 345 27.53 3.77 4.71
N GLU A 346 27.71 2.48 4.40
CA GLU A 346 26.74 1.42 4.67
C GLU A 346 26.44 1.21 6.18
N ASP A 347 27.34 1.65 7.08
CA ASP A 347 27.15 1.60 8.53
C ASP A 347 26.27 2.75 9.08
N MET A 348 25.89 3.72 8.25
CA MET A 348 25.01 4.80 8.65
C MET A 348 23.56 4.30 8.71
N ARG A 349 22.87 4.65 9.79
CA ARG A 349 21.47 4.25 10.02
C ARG A 349 20.55 4.66 8.88
N VAL A 350 20.82 5.77 8.24
CA VAL A 350 20.05 6.27 7.07
C VAL A 350 20.06 5.30 5.89
N LEU A 351 21.04 4.39 5.79
CA LEU A 351 21.09 3.31 4.80
C LEU A 351 20.59 1.95 5.32
N GLN A 352 20.36 1.82 6.63
CA GLN A 352 19.91 0.58 7.27
C GLN A 352 18.41 0.57 7.59
N GLU A 353 17.86 1.73 7.97
CA GLU A 353 16.46 1.89 8.34
C GLU A 353 15.70 2.62 7.23
N GLU A 354 14.41 2.29 7.04
CA GLU A 354 13.50 3.09 6.21
C GLU A 354 13.39 4.51 6.78
N ILE A 355 13.65 5.52 5.95
CA ILE A 355 13.73 6.90 6.41
C ILE A 355 12.36 7.44 6.78
N PHE A 356 11.35 7.25 5.92
CA PHE A 356 9.97 7.72 6.10
C PHE A 356 9.93 9.20 6.54
N GLY A 357 10.64 10.02 5.76
CA GLY A 357 10.86 11.45 6.01
C GLY A 357 11.58 12.15 4.85
N PRO A 358 11.75 13.48 4.88
CA PRO A 358 12.25 14.28 3.77
C PRO A 358 13.80 14.30 3.69
N VAL A 359 14.43 13.14 3.85
CA VAL A 359 15.88 12.98 3.82
C VAL A 359 16.26 11.99 2.72
N LEU A 360 17.18 12.35 1.84
CA LEU A 360 17.59 11.58 0.68
C LEU A 360 19.10 11.34 0.68
N PRO A 361 19.58 10.12 0.99
CA PRO A 361 20.95 9.70 0.73
C PRO A 361 21.23 9.61 -0.78
N VAL A 362 22.35 10.15 -1.22
CA VAL A 362 22.84 10.12 -2.61
C VAL A 362 24.10 9.28 -2.64
N LEU A 363 24.04 8.14 -3.33
CA LEU A 363 25.15 7.17 -3.41
C LEU A 363 25.78 7.23 -4.79
N PRO A 364 27.10 7.43 -4.87
CA PRO A 364 27.83 7.35 -6.14
C PRO A 364 27.90 5.90 -6.63
N TYR A 365 27.89 5.72 -7.96
CA TYR A 365 28.21 4.44 -8.59
C TYR A 365 29.06 4.63 -9.85
N ARG A 366 29.84 3.60 -10.20
CA ARG A 366 30.66 3.54 -11.44
C ARG A 366 30.06 2.60 -12.47
N ASP A 367 29.62 1.45 -12.06
CA ASP A 367 28.98 0.44 -12.91
C ASP A 367 27.58 0.13 -12.44
N ILE A 368 26.65 0.02 -13.37
CA ILE A 368 25.26 -0.36 -13.08
C ILE A 368 25.14 -1.77 -12.48
N ALA A 369 26.12 -2.66 -12.77
CA ALA A 369 26.17 -3.98 -12.15
C ALA A 369 26.32 -3.91 -10.63
N ASP A 370 27.20 -3.00 -10.14
CA ASP A 370 27.38 -2.79 -8.69
C ASP A 370 26.08 -2.28 -8.03
N VAL A 371 25.29 -1.48 -8.74
CA VAL A 371 23.99 -1.00 -8.25
C VAL A 371 23.00 -2.16 -8.13
N ILE A 372 22.92 -3.01 -9.15
CA ILE A 372 22.08 -4.21 -9.15
C ILE A 372 22.46 -5.13 -7.97
N ASP A 373 23.74 -5.38 -7.77
CA ASP A 373 24.25 -6.20 -6.67
C ASP A 373 23.90 -5.60 -5.29
N ARG A 374 24.07 -4.28 -5.12
CA ARG A 374 23.71 -3.57 -3.88
C ARG A 374 22.20 -3.63 -3.61
N ILE A 375 21.34 -3.51 -4.62
CA ILE A 375 19.90 -3.64 -4.49
C ILE A 375 19.55 -5.07 -4.07
N ASN A 376 20.13 -6.06 -4.72
CA ASN A 376 19.85 -7.48 -4.44
C ASN A 376 20.39 -7.97 -3.10
N ALA A 377 21.43 -7.32 -2.56
CA ALA A 377 21.96 -7.62 -1.23
C ALA A 377 21.06 -7.11 -0.09
N LYS A 378 20.07 -6.26 -0.37
CA LYS A 378 19.14 -5.69 0.62
C LYS A 378 17.77 -6.37 0.56
N PRO A 379 16.94 -6.23 1.61
CA PRO A 379 15.55 -6.67 1.56
C PRO A 379 14.82 -6.06 0.36
N ARG A 380 13.99 -6.87 -0.31
CA ARG A 380 13.24 -6.44 -1.50
C ARG A 380 12.34 -5.25 -1.18
N PRO A 381 12.47 -4.12 -1.91
CA PRO A 381 11.71 -2.90 -1.65
C PRO A 381 10.28 -2.99 -2.22
N LEU A 382 9.40 -2.12 -1.74
CA LEU A 382 8.05 -1.97 -2.29
C LEU A 382 8.08 -1.36 -3.70
N ALA A 383 8.99 -0.39 -3.95
CA ALA A 383 9.17 0.20 -5.27
C ALA A 383 10.64 0.29 -5.66
N LEU A 384 10.87 0.32 -6.98
CA LEU A 384 12.13 0.67 -7.63
C LEU A 384 11.86 1.73 -8.69
N TYR A 385 12.72 2.73 -8.77
CA TYR A 385 12.64 3.82 -9.75
C TYR A 385 13.89 3.83 -10.60
N TYR A 386 13.70 3.90 -11.93
CA TYR A 386 14.80 3.89 -12.87
C TYR A 386 14.67 5.03 -13.87
N PHE A 387 15.68 5.89 -13.98
CA PHE A 387 15.72 6.99 -14.92
C PHE A 387 16.79 6.75 -15.96
N SER A 388 16.41 6.63 -17.24
CA SER A 388 17.33 6.42 -18.35
C SER A 388 16.62 6.60 -19.70
N GLN A 389 17.41 6.84 -20.74
CA GLN A 389 17.00 6.75 -22.14
C GLN A 389 17.59 5.50 -22.83
N ASP A 390 18.42 4.73 -22.12
CA ASP A 390 19.03 3.49 -22.60
C ASP A 390 18.15 2.28 -22.28
N GLN A 391 17.42 1.80 -23.27
CA GLN A 391 16.52 0.64 -23.14
C GLN A 391 17.27 -0.67 -22.84
N GLN A 392 18.53 -0.80 -23.21
CA GLN A 392 19.30 -2.00 -22.93
C GLN A 392 19.71 -2.03 -21.44
N GLU A 393 20.15 -0.90 -20.92
CA GLU A 393 20.47 -0.76 -19.50
C GLU A 393 19.20 -0.90 -18.65
N GLU A 394 18.06 -0.33 -19.08
CA GLU A 394 16.76 -0.50 -18.44
C GLU A 394 16.39 -1.97 -18.26
N ARG A 395 16.41 -2.74 -19.36
CA ARG A 395 16.13 -4.19 -19.30
C ARG A 395 17.06 -4.91 -18.35
N ARG A 396 18.37 -4.57 -18.40
CA ARG A 396 19.36 -5.17 -17.51
C ARG A 396 19.03 -4.93 -16.04
N VAL A 397 18.57 -3.72 -15.67
CA VAL A 397 18.15 -3.40 -14.30
C VAL A 397 16.88 -4.13 -13.93
N LEU A 398 15.83 -4.07 -14.76
CA LEU A 398 14.53 -4.66 -14.50
C LEU A 398 14.60 -6.19 -14.40
N ASP A 399 15.32 -6.84 -15.32
CA ASP A 399 15.43 -8.30 -15.37
C ASP A 399 16.27 -8.89 -14.22
N ASN A 400 17.16 -8.08 -13.63
CA ASN A 400 18.08 -8.54 -12.58
C ASN A 400 17.78 -7.99 -11.18
N THR A 401 16.65 -7.30 -10.98
CA THR A 401 16.20 -6.83 -9.66
C THR A 401 14.78 -7.28 -9.37
N THR A 402 14.39 -7.27 -8.08
CA THR A 402 13.03 -7.59 -7.67
C THR A 402 12.51 -6.55 -6.70
N SER A 403 11.31 -6.01 -7.00
CA SER A 403 10.57 -5.08 -6.15
C SER A 403 9.06 -5.35 -6.24
N GLY A 404 8.25 -4.71 -5.41
CA GLY A 404 6.80 -4.77 -5.53
C GLY A 404 6.31 -4.15 -6.84
N GLY A 405 6.81 -2.98 -7.20
CA GLY A 405 6.52 -2.30 -8.45
C GLY A 405 7.72 -1.51 -8.97
N VAL A 406 7.66 -1.11 -10.25
CA VAL A 406 8.69 -0.28 -10.90
C VAL A 406 8.03 0.90 -11.61
N THR A 407 8.65 2.07 -11.53
CA THR A 407 8.35 3.19 -12.44
C THR A 407 9.62 3.60 -13.17
N VAL A 408 9.52 3.74 -14.49
CA VAL A 408 10.61 4.23 -15.36
C VAL A 408 10.37 5.70 -15.68
N ASN A 409 11.45 6.51 -15.57
CA ASN A 409 11.48 7.95 -15.81
C ASN A 409 10.47 8.77 -14.99
N ASP A 410 10.04 8.23 -13.85
CA ASP A 410 9.23 8.92 -12.85
C ASP A 410 9.33 8.22 -11.48
N CYS A 411 8.63 8.75 -10.47
CA CYS A 411 8.43 8.12 -9.17
C CYS A 411 6.94 7.96 -8.89
N MET A 412 6.54 6.86 -8.26
CA MET A 412 5.18 6.52 -7.84
C MET A 412 4.13 6.30 -8.94
N SER A 413 4.36 6.65 -10.19
CA SER A 413 3.32 6.61 -11.24
C SER A 413 2.68 5.23 -11.45
N HIS A 414 3.37 4.13 -11.12
CA HIS A 414 2.80 2.78 -11.22
C HIS A 414 1.60 2.58 -10.28
N VAL A 415 1.52 3.28 -9.13
CA VAL A 415 0.41 3.15 -8.19
C VAL A 415 -0.87 3.86 -8.68
N THR A 416 -0.75 4.80 -9.62
CA THR A 416 -1.91 5.53 -10.17
C THR A 416 -2.66 4.73 -11.23
N ALA A 417 -2.07 3.65 -11.74
CA ALA A 417 -2.66 2.80 -12.75
C ALA A 417 -3.45 1.67 -12.07
N GLU A 418 -4.75 1.87 -11.86
CA GLU A 418 -5.64 0.94 -11.15
C GLU A 418 -5.67 -0.49 -11.74
N GLY A 419 -5.31 -0.66 -13.02
CA GLY A 419 -5.21 -1.97 -13.65
C GLY A 419 -3.94 -2.74 -13.32
N LEU A 420 -2.95 -2.11 -12.66
CA LEU A 420 -1.72 -2.78 -12.22
C LEU A 420 -1.87 -3.32 -10.79
N PRO A 421 -1.21 -4.47 -10.46
CA PRO A 421 -1.16 -4.93 -9.08
C PRO A 421 -0.38 -3.94 -8.23
N PHE A 422 -0.89 -3.63 -7.05
CA PHE A 422 -0.15 -2.91 -6.01
C PHE A 422 0.09 -3.84 -4.83
N GLY A 423 1.34 -4.08 -4.51
CA GLY A 423 1.75 -4.95 -3.41
C GLY A 423 3.25 -5.18 -3.37
N GLY A 424 3.74 -5.59 -2.20
CA GLY A 424 5.14 -5.87 -1.95
C GLY A 424 5.54 -7.32 -2.19
N VAL A 425 6.83 -7.61 -2.01
CA VAL A 425 7.40 -8.95 -2.12
C VAL A 425 8.41 -9.20 -0.99
N GLY A 426 8.26 -10.29 -0.26
CA GLY A 426 9.13 -10.62 0.87
C GLY A 426 9.00 -9.60 2.02
N HIS A 427 10.05 -8.83 2.29
CA HIS A 427 10.05 -7.85 3.39
C HIS A 427 9.15 -6.64 3.13
N SER A 428 8.81 -6.36 1.87
CA SER A 428 7.92 -5.26 1.51
C SER A 428 6.44 -5.65 1.44
N GLY A 429 6.10 -6.94 1.55
CA GLY A 429 4.71 -7.34 1.62
C GLY A 429 4.40 -8.73 1.08
N MET A 430 3.09 -9.02 1.05
CA MET A 430 2.50 -10.27 0.62
C MET A 430 1.12 -10.00 0.03
N GLY A 431 0.89 -10.44 -1.20
CA GLY A 431 -0.34 -10.18 -1.93
C GLY A 431 -0.32 -8.83 -2.68
N ALA A 432 -1.43 -8.51 -3.33
CA ALA A 432 -1.66 -7.26 -4.03
C ALA A 432 -3.15 -6.93 -4.05
N TYR A 433 -3.53 -5.64 -4.12
CA TYR A 433 -4.94 -5.29 -3.91
C TYR A 433 -5.56 -4.22 -4.81
N HIS A 434 -4.90 -3.67 -5.83
CA HIS A 434 -5.53 -2.73 -6.75
C HIS A 434 -6.36 -3.43 -7.86
N GLY A 435 -7.42 -2.79 -8.33
CA GLY A 435 -8.25 -3.22 -9.44
C GLY A 435 -8.72 -4.68 -9.35
N LYS A 436 -8.56 -5.44 -10.45
CA LYS A 436 -8.91 -6.87 -10.48
C LYS A 436 -8.12 -7.70 -9.45
N PHE A 437 -6.88 -7.33 -9.17
CA PHE A 437 -6.06 -8.04 -8.17
C PHE A 437 -6.66 -7.93 -6.77
N GLY A 438 -7.22 -6.76 -6.40
CA GLY A 438 -7.95 -6.57 -5.16
C GLY A 438 -9.24 -7.40 -5.10
N PHE A 439 -10.03 -7.41 -6.18
CA PHE A 439 -11.20 -8.28 -6.28
C PHE A 439 -10.82 -9.75 -6.06
N LEU A 440 -9.75 -10.24 -6.70
CA LEU A 440 -9.26 -11.61 -6.56
C LEU A 440 -8.72 -11.90 -5.15
N ALA A 441 -7.95 -10.97 -4.56
CA ALA A 441 -7.39 -11.13 -3.21
C ALA A 441 -8.47 -11.34 -2.15
N PHE A 442 -9.61 -10.68 -2.31
CA PHE A 442 -10.74 -10.77 -1.37
C PHE A 442 -11.85 -11.74 -1.83
N SER A 443 -11.62 -12.49 -2.92
CA SER A 443 -12.50 -13.54 -3.40
C SER A 443 -11.94 -14.93 -3.11
N HIS A 444 -12.84 -15.92 -2.98
CA HIS A 444 -12.49 -17.33 -3.03
C HIS A 444 -12.78 -17.87 -4.44
N PRO A 445 -11.73 -18.30 -5.19
CA PRO A 445 -11.93 -18.94 -6.48
C PRO A 445 -12.43 -20.38 -6.28
N ARG A 446 -13.72 -20.58 -6.50
CA ARG A 446 -14.37 -21.88 -6.35
C ARG A 446 -14.41 -22.60 -7.70
N ALA A 447 -13.71 -23.73 -7.78
CA ALA A 447 -13.83 -24.62 -8.93
C ALA A 447 -15.21 -25.27 -8.95
N VAL A 448 -15.90 -25.18 -10.08
CA VAL A 448 -17.18 -25.82 -10.35
C VAL A 448 -17.03 -26.67 -11.62
N TYR A 449 -17.39 -27.93 -11.52
CA TYR A 449 -17.33 -28.86 -12.64
C TYR A 449 -18.69 -29.53 -12.82
N HIS A 450 -19.30 -29.29 -13.97
CA HIS A 450 -20.50 -29.98 -14.39
C HIS A 450 -20.10 -31.16 -15.25
N GLN A 451 -20.38 -32.38 -14.76
CA GLN A 451 -19.97 -33.60 -15.42
C GLN A 451 -20.71 -33.78 -16.75
N SER A 452 -20.00 -34.36 -17.70
CA SER A 452 -20.54 -34.82 -18.98
C SER A 452 -21.67 -35.83 -18.78
N GLY A 453 -22.71 -35.78 -19.64
CA GLY A 453 -23.73 -36.79 -19.74
C GLY A 453 -23.31 -38.05 -20.50
N MET A 454 -22.06 -38.07 -21.02
CA MET A 454 -21.55 -39.24 -21.77
C MET A 454 -21.27 -40.41 -20.84
N VAL A 455 -21.65 -41.62 -21.26
CA VAL A 455 -21.46 -42.85 -20.47
C VAL A 455 -19.98 -43.11 -20.21
N GLU A 456 -19.11 -42.79 -21.17
CA GLU A 456 -17.66 -42.95 -21.02
C GLU A 456 -17.07 -42.11 -19.87
N ALA A 457 -17.65 -40.94 -19.59
CA ALA A 457 -17.21 -40.08 -18.49
C ALA A 457 -17.47 -40.73 -17.13
N GLU A 458 -18.53 -41.52 -16.97
CA GLU A 458 -18.84 -42.22 -15.74
C GLU A 458 -17.81 -43.30 -15.41
N TYR A 459 -17.28 -43.99 -16.42
CA TYR A 459 -16.43 -45.15 -16.23
C TYR A 459 -14.91 -44.83 -16.15
N MET A 460 -14.48 -43.62 -16.44
CA MET A 460 -13.06 -43.30 -16.49
C MET A 460 -12.28 -43.55 -15.19
N MET A 461 -12.90 -43.36 -14.02
CA MET A 461 -12.22 -43.57 -12.73
C MET A 461 -12.78 -44.74 -11.94
N ARG A 462 -13.71 -45.55 -12.52
CA ARG A 462 -14.40 -46.65 -11.83
C ARG A 462 -13.86 -48.02 -12.30
N PRO A 463 -13.40 -48.86 -11.39
CA PRO A 463 -13.00 -50.24 -11.73
C PRO A 463 -14.23 -51.11 -12.08
N PRO A 464 -14.04 -52.20 -12.86
CA PRO A 464 -12.75 -52.73 -13.31
C PRO A 464 -12.15 -51.97 -14.50
N TYR A 465 -10.86 -51.68 -14.42
CA TYR A 465 -10.16 -50.98 -15.50
C TYR A 465 -9.92 -51.91 -16.71
N GLY A 466 -10.61 -51.65 -17.80
CA GLY A 466 -10.52 -52.45 -19.02
C GLY A 466 -9.36 -52.04 -19.95
N GLU A 467 -9.35 -52.66 -21.16
CA GLU A 467 -8.34 -52.37 -22.20
C GLU A 467 -8.41 -50.93 -22.70
N ALA A 468 -9.60 -50.34 -22.76
CA ALA A 468 -9.80 -48.93 -23.17
C ALA A 468 -9.05 -47.98 -22.24
N MET A 469 -9.18 -48.15 -20.91
CA MET A 469 -8.46 -47.34 -19.93
C MET A 469 -6.95 -47.57 -20.06
N ARG A 470 -6.48 -48.81 -20.21
CA ARG A 470 -5.03 -49.07 -20.38
C ARG A 470 -4.49 -48.42 -21.65
N GLY A 471 -5.27 -48.48 -22.76
CA GLY A 471 -4.91 -47.80 -24.01
C GLY A 471 -4.86 -46.29 -23.89
N PHE A 472 -5.87 -45.71 -23.25
CA PHE A 472 -5.87 -44.26 -22.95
C PHE A 472 -4.68 -43.82 -22.13
N LEU A 473 -4.40 -44.54 -21.04
CA LEU A 473 -3.25 -44.21 -20.17
C LEU A 473 -1.92 -44.38 -20.90
N ALA A 474 -1.77 -45.47 -21.70
CA ALA A 474 -0.57 -45.68 -22.49
C ALA A 474 -0.33 -44.52 -23.48
N ALA A 475 -1.40 -44.01 -24.10
CA ALA A 475 -1.30 -42.83 -25.02
C ALA A 475 -1.06 -41.51 -24.28
N ALA A 476 -1.72 -41.30 -23.11
CA ALA A 476 -1.67 -40.05 -22.38
C ALA A 476 -0.38 -39.82 -21.59
N ILE A 477 0.29 -40.93 -21.12
CA ILE A 477 1.53 -40.89 -20.33
C ILE A 477 2.78 -41.23 -21.16
N CYS A 478 2.64 -41.40 -22.47
CA CYS A 478 3.77 -41.60 -23.38
C CYS A 478 4.46 -40.24 -23.64
N LYS A 479 5.83 -40.25 -23.67
CA LYS A 479 6.63 -39.06 -24.01
C LYS A 479 6.63 -38.80 -25.50
#